data_57db333cd9176af7b34261628e62d558
#
_entry.id   57db333cd9176af7b34261628e62d558
#
_cell.length_a   1.000
_cell.length_b   1.000
_cell.length_c   1.000
_cell.angle_alpha   90.00
_cell.angle_beta   90.00
_cell.angle_gamma   90.00
#
_symmetry.space_group_name_H-M   'P 1'
#
loop_
_entity.id
_entity.type
_entity.pdbx_description
1 polymer ?
#
loop_
_entity_poly.entity_id
_entity_poly.type
_entity_poly.pdbx_seq_one_letter_code
_entity_poly.pdbx_strand_id
1 'polypeptide(L)'
;MIYLFGASGHGLVILDILHRLNRPVQAFIDDADKPALFGGIPVIKSNELHLAASDELIISIGSNAARWKVAQKLAGSLFTSAIHPIAILSETVIVQDGSVVMAGAVLNPYAKVGQHCIINTGATIDHECELGDFVHISPNATLCGNVRVGNHSWVAAGAVVIPGVTIGKRAIVGAGAVVLKDVPDGAVVVGNPAHIKSENKWVM
;
A
#
# COMPACT_ATOMS: atom_id res chain seq x y z
N MET A 1 7.75 -18.92 7.88
CA MET A 1 7.79 -18.82 6.38
C MET A 1 6.99 -17.61 5.97
N ILE A 2 7.19 -17.07 4.71
CA ILE A 2 6.42 -15.92 4.23
C ILE A 2 5.44 -16.37 3.15
N TYR A 3 4.19 -15.92 3.24
CA TYR A 3 3.16 -16.15 2.24
C TYR A 3 2.67 -14.80 1.67
N LEU A 4 2.39 -14.76 0.36
CA LEU A 4 1.83 -13.60 -0.32
C LEU A 4 0.37 -13.86 -0.68
N PHE A 5 -0.58 -13.10 -0.12
CA PHE A 5 -1.99 -13.24 -0.44
C PHE A 5 -2.35 -12.34 -1.64
N GLY A 6 -2.51 -12.96 -2.81
CA GLY A 6 -2.80 -12.33 -4.10
C GLY A 6 -1.72 -12.59 -5.15
N ALA A 7 -1.94 -13.55 -6.06
CA ALA A 7 -1.07 -13.84 -7.21
C ALA A 7 -1.37 -12.90 -8.38
N SER A 8 -0.78 -11.70 -8.35
CA SER A 8 -1.02 -10.62 -9.31
C SER A 8 0.27 -9.88 -9.68
N GLY A 9 0.23 -8.96 -10.64
CA GLY A 9 1.39 -8.14 -10.99
C GLY A 9 1.97 -7.39 -9.78
N HIS A 10 1.13 -6.90 -8.87
CA HIS A 10 1.58 -6.31 -7.62
C HIS A 10 2.30 -7.31 -6.71
N GLY A 11 1.82 -8.57 -6.68
CA GLY A 11 2.48 -9.66 -5.97
C GLY A 11 3.88 -9.96 -6.50
N LEU A 12 4.10 -9.88 -7.83
CA LEU A 12 5.44 -10.04 -8.41
C LEU A 12 6.41 -8.95 -7.95
N VAL A 13 5.96 -7.70 -7.82
CA VAL A 13 6.81 -6.62 -7.30
C VAL A 13 7.22 -6.87 -5.85
N ILE A 14 6.28 -7.34 -5.01
CA ILE A 14 6.58 -7.68 -3.61
C ILE A 14 7.52 -8.90 -3.53
N LEU A 15 7.32 -9.89 -4.40
CA LEU A 15 8.21 -11.04 -4.51
C LEU A 15 9.65 -10.61 -4.85
N ASP A 16 9.83 -9.69 -5.81
CA ASP A 16 11.17 -9.13 -6.13
C ASP A 16 11.81 -8.46 -4.91
N ILE A 17 11.03 -7.68 -4.13
CA ILE A 17 11.52 -7.05 -2.90
C ILE A 17 12.01 -8.12 -1.91
N LEU A 18 11.21 -9.15 -1.66
CA LEU A 18 11.55 -10.22 -0.73
C LEU A 18 12.77 -11.03 -1.17
N HIS A 19 12.91 -11.29 -2.47
CA HIS A 19 14.11 -11.91 -3.04
C HIS A 19 15.36 -11.06 -2.80
N ARG A 20 15.30 -9.75 -3.01
CA ARG A 20 16.42 -8.83 -2.72
C ARG A 20 16.79 -8.75 -1.25
N LEU A 21 15.83 -9.00 -0.37
CA LEU A 21 16.02 -9.08 1.08
C LEU A 21 16.48 -10.47 1.55
N ASN A 22 16.67 -11.44 0.65
CA ASN A 22 16.93 -12.85 0.96
C ASN A 22 15.86 -13.46 1.90
N ARG A 23 14.61 -13.04 1.75
CA ARG A 23 13.45 -13.56 2.49
C ARG A 23 12.64 -14.48 1.58
N PRO A 24 12.76 -15.82 1.72
CA PRO A 24 12.09 -16.76 0.82
C PRO A 24 10.58 -16.74 1.00
N VAL A 25 9.85 -16.75 -0.13
CA VAL A 25 8.39 -16.87 -0.17
C VAL A 25 8.01 -18.33 -0.37
N GLN A 26 7.13 -18.84 0.48
CA GLN A 26 6.69 -20.24 0.47
C GLN A 26 5.63 -20.49 -0.60
N ALA A 27 4.61 -19.62 -0.66
CA ALA A 27 3.56 -19.71 -1.66
C ALA A 27 2.85 -18.35 -1.85
N PHE A 28 2.22 -18.18 -3.02
CA PHE A 28 1.12 -17.27 -3.19
C PHE A 28 -0.18 -17.95 -2.76
N ILE A 29 -1.10 -17.16 -2.20
CA ILE A 29 -2.46 -17.60 -1.87
C ILE A 29 -3.41 -16.84 -2.78
N ASP A 30 -4.20 -17.55 -3.60
CA ASP A 30 -5.18 -16.90 -4.47
C ASP A 30 -6.36 -17.85 -4.76
N ASP A 31 -7.58 -17.41 -4.44
CA ASP A 31 -8.78 -18.20 -4.64
C ASP A 31 -9.30 -18.15 -6.08
N ALA A 32 -8.81 -17.22 -6.92
CA ALA A 32 -9.10 -17.21 -8.34
C ALA A 32 -8.38 -18.36 -9.08
N ASP A 33 -8.83 -18.66 -10.28
CA ASP A 33 -8.13 -19.63 -11.14
C ASP A 33 -6.78 -19.05 -11.59
N LYS A 34 -5.70 -19.71 -11.16
CA LYS A 34 -4.32 -19.32 -11.38
C LYS A 34 -3.47 -20.50 -11.84
N PRO A 35 -2.37 -20.27 -12.57
CA PRO A 35 -1.37 -21.30 -12.81
C PRO A 35 -0.84 -21.86 -11.49
N ALA A 36 -0.46 -23.14 -11.48
CA ALA A 36 0.13 -23.79 -10.30
C ALA A 36 1.41 -23.10 -9.79
N LEU A 37 2.13 -22.42 -10.70
CA LEU A 37 3.30 -21.59 -10.38
C LEU A 37 3.06 -20.17 -10.89
N PHE A 38 3.36 -19.17 -10.04
CA PHE A 38 3.33 -17.77 -10.40
C PHE A 38 4.62 -17.10 -9.95
N GLY A 39 5.37 -16.48 -10.89
CA GLY A 39 6.71 -15.98 -10.58
C GLY A 39 7.68 -17.07 -10.09
N GLY A 40 7.49 -18.33 -10.46
CA GLY A 40 8.28 -19.47 -9.99
C GLY A 40 7.91 -19.97 -8.59
N ILE A 41 6.89 -19.40 -7.95
CA ILE A 41 6.42 -19.73 -6.59
C ILE A 41 5.10 -20.49 -6.69
N PRO A 42 4.86 -21.53 -5.89
CA PRO A 42 3.59 -22.26 -5.85
C PRO A 42 2.40 -21.31 -5.55
N VAL A 43 1.25 -21.62 -6.17
CA VAL A 43 -0.03 -20.95 -5.82
C VAL A 43 -0.93 -21.99 -5.18
N ILE A 44 -1.45 -21.65 -3.99
CA ILE A 44 -2.38 -22.49 -3.22
C ILE A 44 -3.70 -21.74 -3.00
N LYS A 45 -4.77 -22.47 -2.71
CA LYS A 45 -6.07 -21.90 -2.34
C LYS A 45 -6.07 -21.52 -0.85
N SER A 46 -6.89 -20.54 -0.47
CA SER A 46 -6.97 -20.09 0.93
C SER A 46 -7.47 -21.18 1.88
N ASN A 47 -8.23 -22.15 1.42
CA ASN A 47 -8.67 -23.32 2.20
C ASN A 47 -7.58 -24.39 2.40
N GLU A 48 -6.49 -24.31 1.66
CA GLU A 48 -5.30 -25.18 1.79
C GLU A 48 -4.23 -24.54 2.68
N LEU A 49 -4.47 -23.29 3.12
CA LEU A 49 -3.51 -22.55 3.93
C LEU A 49 -3.52 -23.04 5.38
N HIS A 50 -2.40 -23.54 5.83
CA HIS A 50 -2.17 -23.92 7.21
C HIS A 50 -0.98 -23.13 7.75
N LEU A 51 -1.25 -22.08 8.53
CA LEU A 51 -0.24 -21.21 9.10
C LEU A 51 0.24 -21.74 10.45
N ALA A 52 1.54 -21.85 10.62
CA ALA A 52 2.15 -21.92 11.94
C ALA A 52 2.15 -20.53 12.60
N ALA A 53 2.26 -20.47 13.92
CA ALA A 53 2.26 -19.19 14.65
C ALA A 53 3.42 -18.26 14.26
N SER A 54 4.49 -18.81 13.69
CA SER A 54 5.66 -18.05 13.21
C SER A 54 5.61 -17.68 11.74
N ASP A 55 4.55 -18.07 11.00
CA ASP A 55 4.42 -17.75 9.59
C ASP A 55 3.93 -16.32 9.39
N GLU A 56 4.56 -15.64 8.46
CA GLU A 56 4.32 -14.24 8.16
C GLU A 56 3.52 -14.08 6.87
N LEU A 57 2.66 -13.08 6.83
CA LEU A 57 1.81 -12.77 5.68
C LEU A 57 2.06 -11.36 5.17
N ILE A 58 2.00 -11.20 3.85
CA ILE A 58 1.83 -9.90 3.19
C ILE A 58 0.64 -10.01 2.23
N ILE A 59 -0.28 -9.05 2.30
CA ILE A 59 -1.41 -9.00 1.36
C ILE A 59 -0.96 -8.26 0.11
N SER A 60 -0.71 -8.99 -0.95
CA SER A 60 -0.18 -8.51 -2.24
C SER A 60 -1.29 -8.10 -3.23
N ILE A 61 -2.32 -7.40 -2.73
CA ILE A 61 -3.48 -6.93 -3.49
C ILE A 61 -3.48 -5.41 -3.55
N GLY A 62 -3.48 -4.83 -4.76
CA GLY A 62 -3.44 -3.38 -4.96
C GLY A 62 -4.72 -2.64 -4.53
N SER A 63 -5.90 -3.27 -4.62
CA SER A 63 -7.17 -2.67 -4.20
C SER A 63 -7.24 -2.53 -2.68
N ASN A 64 -7.40 -1.30 -2.17
CA ASN A 64 -7.50 -1.02 -0.74
C ASN A 64 -8.67 -1.79 -0.10
N ALA A 65 -9.84 -1.83 -0.77
CA ALA A 65 -11.01 -2.56 -0.29
C ALA A 65 -10.79 -4.07 -0.21
N ALA A 66 -10.21 -4.66 -1.27
CA ALA A 66 -9.92 -6.10 -1.28
C ALA A 66 -8.84 -6.45 -0.25
N ARG A 67 -7.80 -5.61 -0.11
CA ARG A 67 -6.73 -5.79 0.88
C ARG A 67 -7.30 -5.76 2.31
N TRP A 68 -8.20 -4.82 2.60
CA TRP A 68 -8.89 -4.75 3.89
C TRP A 68 -9.74 -6.00 4.17
N LYS A 69 -10.55 -6.46 3.21
CA LYS A 69 -11.37 -7.68 3.37
C LYS A 69 -10.52 -8.90 3.70
N VAL A 70 -9.37 -9.06 3.05
CA VAL A 70 -8.45 -10.16 3.32
C VAL A 70 -7.83 -10.02 4.71
N ALA A 71 -7.41 -8.81 5.12
CA ALA A 71 -6.87 -8.58 6.46
C ALA A 71 -7.89 -8.92 7.56
N GLN A 72 -9.18 -8.57 7.37
CA GLN A 72 -10.24 -8.95 8.30
C GLN A 72 -10.44 -10.48 8.37
N LYS A 73 -10.41 -11.16 7.22
CA LYS A 73 -10.53 -12.64 7.14
C LYS A 73 -9.37 -13.34 7.86
N LEU A 74 -8.20 -12.74 7.86
CA LEU A 74 -6.95 -13.26 8.45
C LEU A 74 -6.60 -12.57 9.78
N ALA A 75 -7.57 -12.00 10.47
CA ALA A 75 -7.35 -11.35 11.75
C ALA A 75 -6.72 -12.33 12.76
N GLY A 76 -5.66 -11.88 13.44
CA GLY A 76 -4.86 -12.71 14.35
C GLY A 76 -3.66 -13.40 13.69
N SER A 77 -3.49 -13.32 12.37
CA SER A 77 -2.27 -13.77 11.71
C SER A 77 -1.13 -12.76 11.92
N LEU A 78 0.11 -13.23 11.81
CA LEU A 78 1.30 -12.40 11.88
C LEU A 78 1.52 -11.73 10.50
N PHE A 79 1.30 -10.43 10.41
CA PHE A 79 1.65 -9.67 9.22
C PHE A 79 3.05 -9.10 9.32
N THR A 80 3.74 -9.04 8.19
CA THR A 80 5.08 -8.46 8.09
C THR A 80 5.15 -7.43 6.96
N SER A 81 6.13 -6.55 7.01
CA SER A 81 6.36 -5.51 6.00
C SER A 81 7.50 -5.90 5.05
N ALA A 82 7.45 -5.36 3.83
CA ALA A 82 8.53 -5.48 2.86
C ALA A 82 8.97 -4.08 2.39
N ILE A 83 10.22 -3.72 2.69
CA ILE A 83 10.82 -2.45 2.31
C ILE A 83 11.95 -2.73 1.32
N HIS A 84 11.84 -2.17 0.11
CA HIS A 84 12.84 -2.39 -0.92
C HIS A 84 14.20 -1.82 -0.51
N PRO A 85 15.34 -2.53 -0.72
CA PRO A 85 16.67 -2.08 -0.29
C PRO A 85 17.12 -0.71 -0.83
N ILE A 86 16.58 -0.28 -1.97
CA ILE A 86 16.85 1.07 -2.51
C ILE A 86 15.74 2.09 -2.23
N ALA A 87 14.81 1.81 -1.35
CA ALA A 87 13.96 2.84 -0.76
C ALA A 87 14.79 3.64 0.25
N ILE A 88 14.57 4.95 0.31
CA ILE A 88 15.29 5.86 1.21
C ILE A 88 14.36 6.24 2.35
N LEU A 89 14.65 5.76 3.54
CA LEU A 89 13.89 6.06 4.75
C LEU A 89 14.78 6.79 5.77
N SER A 90 14.26 7.89 6.34
CA SER A 90 14.88 8.48 7.52
C SER A 90 14.76 7.53 8.71
N GLU A 91 15.72 7.60 9.65
CA GLU A 91 15.73 6.76 10.85
C GLU A 91 14.51 6.96 11.77
N THR A 92 13.81 8.09 11.63
CA THR A 92 12.63 8.43 12.42
C THR A 92 11.31 8.00 11.79
N VAL A 93 11.35 7.35 10.60
CA VAL A 93 10.16 6.85 9.90
C VAL A 93 9.60 5.64 10.63
N ILE A 94 8.27 5.62 10.76
CA ILE A 94 7.55 4.45 11.28
C ILE A 94 6.75 3.83 10.13
N VAL A 95 6.97 2.55 9.86
CA VAL A 95 6.17 1.75 8.92
C VAL A 95 5.55 0.60 9.70
N GLN A 96 4.21 0.57 9.77
CA GLN A 96 3.48 -0.48 10.48
C GLN A 96 3.32 -1.74 9.63
N ASP A 97 2.95 -2.84 10.32
CA ASP A 97 2.90 -4.19 9.75
C ASP A 97 1.97 -4.32 8.53
N GLY A 98 2.32 -5.26 7.66
CA GLY A 98 1.61 -5.52 6.41
C GLY A 98 1.85 -4.49 5.32
N SER A 99 2.61 -3.42 5.58
CA SER A 99 2.87 -2.35 4.62
C SER A 99 4.06 -2.66 3.72
N VAL A 100 4.00 -2.18 2.48
CA VAL A 100 5.07 -2.37 1.50
C VAL A 100 5.58 -1.03 1.00
N VAL A 101 6.92 -0.90 0.94
CA VAL A 101 7.63 0.28 0.41
C VAL A 101 8.48 -0.17 -0.77
N MET A 102 8.17 0.35 -1.94
CA MET A 102 8.77 -0.09 -3.20
C MET A 102 10.04 0.67 -3.56
N ALA A 103 10.69 0.22 -4.62
CA ALA A 103 11.94 0.76 -5.11
C ALA A 103 11.89 2.28 -5.33
N GLY A 104 12.92 2.99 -4.86
CA GLY A 104 13.08 4.43 -5.06
C GLY A 104 12.07 5.31 -4.32
N ALA A 105 11.21 4.75 -3.49
CA ALA A 105 10.37 5.55 -2.60
C ALA A 105 11.23 6.28 -1.56
N VAL A 106 10.85 7.52 -1.25
CA VAL A 106 11.56 8.37 -0.27
C VAL A 106 10.59 8.72 0.85
N LEU A 107 10.97 8.41 2.09
CA LEU A 107 10.20 8.75 3.29
C LEU A 107 11.09 9.61 4.20
N ASN A 108 10.71 10.85 4.39
CA ASN A 108 11.46 11.86 5.13
C ASN A 108 11.19 11.81 6.65
N PRO A 109 11.94 12.59 7.47
CA PRO A 109 11.86 12.52 8.93
C PRO A 109 10.44 12.65 9.48
N TYR A 110 10.15 11.80 10.47
CA TYR A 110 8.88 11.75 11.21
C TYR A 110 7.66 11.36 10.39
N ALA A 111 7.83 10.87 9.14
CA ALA A 111 6.72 10.27 8.39
C ALA A 111 6.25 8.98 9.09
N LYS A 112 4.92 8.81 9.17
CA LYS A 112 4.26 7.66 9.77
C LYS A 112 3.37 6.98 8.74
N VAL A 113 3.56 5.70 8.54
CA VAL A 113 2.80 4.86 7.62
C VAL A 113 2.02 3.83 8.43
N GLY A 114 0.70 3.84 8.30
CA GLY A 114 -0.20 2.88 8.97
C GLY A 114 -0.06 1.45 8.46
N GLN A 115 -0.95 0.57 8.90
CA GLN A 115 -0.94 -0.85 8.54
C GLN A 115 -1.41 -1.09 7.10
N HIS A 116 -0.85 -2.13 6.49
CA HIS A 116 -1.26 -2.58 5.15
C HIS A 116 -1.24 -1.50 4.08
N CYS A 117 -0.35 -0.51 4.19
CA CYS A 117 -0.18 0.54 3.19
C CYS A 117 0.68 0.08 2.00
N ILE A 118 0.48 0.74 0.87
CA ILE A 118 1.33 0.60 -0.31
C ILE A 118 1.98 1.95 -0.58
N ILE A 119 3.29 2.05 -0.40
CA ILE A 119 4.11 3.17 -0.84
C ILE A 119 4.83 2.72 -2.10
N ASN A 120 4.30 3.13 -3.24
CA ASN A 120 4.68 2.55 -4.53
C ASN A 120 5.99 3.16 -5.08
N THR A 121 6.46 2.63 -6.19
CA THR A 121 7.73 2.98 -6.85
C THR A 121 7.90 4.48 -7.01
N GLY A 122 9.00 5.04 -6.51
CA GLY A 122 9.33 6.44 -6.64
C GLY A 122 8.39 7.42 -5.91
N ALA A 123 7.48 6.94 -5.08
CA ALA A 123 6.62 7.83 -4.29
C ALA A 123 7.43 8.60 -3.25
N THR A 124 7.07 9.87 -3.03
CA THR A 124 7.72 10.73 -2.02
C THR A 124 6.75 11.07 -0.91
N ILE A 125 7.12 10.75 0.31
CA ILE A 125 6.41 11.09 1.55
C ILE A 125 7.32 12.02 2.34
N ASP A 126 7.01 13.31 2.32
CA ASP A 126 7.85 14.31 2.96
C ASP A 126 7.68 14.30 4.49
N HIS A 127 8.44 15.19 5.17
CA HIS A 127 8.53 15.21 6.63
C HIS A 127 7.16 15.38 7.31
N GLU A 128 6.99 14.74 8.47
CA GLU A 128 5.80 14.85 9.33
C GLU A 128 4.47 14.42 8.67
N CYS A 129 4.53 13.70 7.53
CA CYS A 129 3.33 13.12 6.94
C CYS A 129 2.77 11.97 7.79
N GLU A 130 1.44 11.89 7.88
CA GLU A 130 0.75 10.82 8.58
C GLU A 130 -0.23 10.09 7.64
N LEU A 131 0.03 8.82 7.38
CA LEU A 131 -0.83 7.97 6.57
C LEU A 131 -1.55 6.98 7.48
N GLY A 132 -2.87 6.95 7.38
CA GLY A 132 -3.69 5.94 8.05
C GLY A 132 -3.54 4.55 7.42
N ASP A 133 -4.35 3.60 7.86
CA ASP A 133 -4.27 2.22 7.42
C ASP A 133 -4.83 2.03 5.99
N PHE A 134 -4.30 1.04 5.29
CA PHE A 134 -4.73 0.65 3.93
C PHE A 134 -4.61 1.77 2.89
N VAL A 135 -3.79 2.78 3.13
CA VAL A 135 -3.53 3.85 2.16
C VAL A 135 -2.67 3.31 1.01
N HIS A 136 -2.94 3.79 -0.20
CA HIS A 136 -2.11 3.53 -1.37
C HIS A 136 -1.60 4.84 -1.96
N ILE A 137 -0.30 5.05 -1.88
CA ILE A 137 0.41 6.12 -2.58
C ILE A 137 1.05 5.51 -3.82
N SER A 138 0.51 5.85 -4.98
CA SER A 138 0.86 5.24 -6.28
C SER A 138 2.22 5.72 -6.82
N PRO A 139 2.71 5.12 -7.90
CA PRO A 139 4.01 5.48 -8.46
C PRO A 139 4.17 6.98 -8.69
N ASN A 140 5.32 7.51 -8.24
CA ASN A 140 5.71 8.93 -8.40
C ASN A 140 4.72 9.96 -7.83
N ALA A 141 3.80 9.57 -6.97
CA ALA A 141 2.96 10.51 -6.24
C ALA A 141 3.78 11.17 -5.12
N THR A 142 3.52 12.46 -4.88
CA THR A 142 4.27 13.25 -3.91
C THR A 142 3.34 13.83 -2.86
N LEU A 143 3.60 13.55 -1.60
CA LEU A 143 3.03 14.22 -0.45
C LEU A 143 4.08 15.17 0.10
N CYS A 144 3.81 16.49 0.06
CA CYS A 144 4.68 17.48 0.70
C CYS A 144 4.54 17.46 2.22
N GLY A 145 5.36 18.23 2.93
CA GLY A 145 5.44 18.20 4.39
C GLY A 145 4.11 18.35 5.13
N ASN A 146 3.96 17.59 6.22
CA ASN A 146 2.79 17.62 7.12
C ASN A 146 1.44 17.29 6.43
N VAL A 147 1.44 16.50 5.36
CA VAL A 147 0.21 16.00 4.74
C VAL A 147 -0.36 14.85 5.57
N ARG A 148 -1.68 14.84 5.76
CA ARG A 148 -2.40 13.74 6.40
C ARG A 148 -3.27 13.01 5.41
N VAL A 149 -3.23 11.68 5.41
CA VAL A 149 -4.04 10.84 4.52
C VAL A 149 -4.86 9.86 5.35
N GLY A 150 -6.17 9.98 5.30
CA GLY A 150 -7.11 9.12 6.03
C GLY A 150 -7.13 7.68 5.53
N ASN A 151 -7.57 6.77 6.40
CA ASN A 151 -7.61 5.33 6.12
C ASN A 151 -8.28 5.01 4.77
N HIS A 152 -7.74 4.03 4.08
CA HIS A 152 -8.24 3.50 2.81
C HIS A 152 -8.19 4.47 1.63
N SER A 153 -7.58 5.63 1.76
CA SER A 153 -7.49 6.59 0.66
C SER A 153 -6.43 6.19 -0.36
N TRP A 154 -6.61 6.67 -1.56
CA TRP A 154 -5.76 6.38 -2.70
C TRP A 154 -5.28 7.68 -3.35
N VAL A 155 -3.98 7.89 -3.36
CA VAL A 155 -3.32 8.96 -4.11
C VAL A 155 -2.72 8.32 -5.36
N ALA A 156 -3.32 8.60 -6.53
CA ALA A 156 -2.98 7.94 -7.78
C ALA A 156 -1.66 8.48 -8.38
N ALA A 157 -1.17 7.79 -9.41
CA ALA A 157 0.14 8.01 -9.99
C ALA A 157 0.41 9.47 -10.37
N GLY A 158 1.58 9.98 -9.98
CA GLY A 158 2.03 11.33 -10.32
C GLY A 158 1.23 12.46 -9.70
N ALA A 159 0.31 12.20 -8.79
CA ALA A 159 -0.41 13.26 -8.08
C ALA A 159 0.52 13.98 -7.08
N VAL A 160 0.26 15.27 -6.87
CA VAL A 160 1.00 16.12 -5.93
C VAL A 160 0.03 16.73 -4.92
N VAL A 161 0.36 16.62 -3.64
CA VAL A 161 -0.39 17.22 -2.54
C VAL A 161 0.50 18.25 -1.85
N ILE A 162 0.06 19.54 -1.81
CA ILE A 162 0.86 20.62 -1.21
C ILE A 162 0.95 20.48 0.32
N PRO A 163 1.90 21.17 0.99
CA PRO A 163 2.11 21.02 2.43
C PRO A 163 0.86 21.32 3.27
N GLY A 164 0.68 20.55 4.34
CA GLY A 164 -0.35 20.74 5.36
C GLY A 164 -1.76 20.31 4.98
N VAL A 165 -1.98 19.81 3.77
CA VAL A 165 -3.29 19.37 3.30
C VAL A 165 -3.70 18.05 3.97
N THR A 166 -4.99 17.93 4.28
CA THR A 166 -5.60 16.70 4.77
C THR A 166 -6.43 16.04 3.66
N ILE A 167 -6.10 14.79 3.33
CA ILE A 167 -6.91 13.90 2.49
C ILE A 167 -7.77 13.04 3.42
N GLY A 168 -9.09 13.16 3.32
CA GLY A 168 -10.05 12.41 4.14
C GLY A 168 -9.97 10.90 3.91
N LYS A 169 -10.75 10.13 4.68
CA LYS A 169 -10.83 8.67 4.59
C LYS A 169 -11.53 8.26 3.29
N ARG A 170 -11.07 7.15 2.67
CA ARG A 170 -11.68 6.60 1.45
C ARG A 170 -11.74 7.60 0.28
N ALA A 171 -10.95 8.64 0.35
CA ALA A 171 -10.82 9.60 -0.74
C ALA A 171 -9.94 9.05 -1.87
N ILE A 172 -10.16 9.53 -3.07
CA ILE A 172 -9.34 9.22 -4.25
C ILE A 172 -8.82 10.53 -4.83
N VAL A 173 -7.51 10.65 -4.89
CA VAL A 173 -6.82 11.69 -5.66
C VAL A 173 -6.43 11.09 -7.00
N GLY A 174 -7.00 11.60 -8.10
CA GLY A 174 -6.78 11.10 -9.44
C GLY A 174 -5.34 11.27 -9.92
N ALA A 175 -4.94 10.49 -10.91
CA ALA A 175 -3.58 10.54 -11.47
C ALA A 175 -3.26 11.95 -12.01
N GLY A 176 -2.03 12.43 -11.71
CA GLY A 176 -1.55 13.75 -12.11
C GLY A 176 -2.29 14.94 -11.47
N ALA A 177 -3.15 14.71 -10.49
CA ALA A 177 -3.86 15.81 -9.83
C ALA A 177 -2.94 16.63 -8.93
N VAL A 178 -3.16 17.95 -8.86
CA VAL A 178 -2.45 18.86 -7.95
C VAL A 178 -3.43 19.37 -6.89
N VAL A 179 -3.32 18.84 -5.69
CA VAL A 179 -4.24 19.10 -4.58
C VAL A 179 -3.77 20.30 -3.78
N LEU A 180 -4.56 21.37 -3.78
CA LEU A 180 -4.27 22.65 -3.14
C LEU A 180 -5.14 22.92 -1.91
N LYS A 181 -6.06 22.04 -1.54
CA LYS A 181 -6.99 22.19 -0.41
C LYS A 181 -7.33 20.82 0.15
N ASP A 182 -7.85 20.78 1.36
CA ASP A 182 -8.33 19.57 1.99
C ASP A 182 -9.38 18.85 1.13
N VAL A 183 -9.28 17.52 1.13
CA VAL A 183 -10.18 16.63 0.39
C VAL A 183 -11.08 15.93 1.39
N PRO A 184 -12.41 16.07 1.29
CA PRO A 184 -13.35 15.42 2.20
C PRO A 184 -13.29 13.89 2.14
N ASP A 185 -13.81 13.25 3.20
CA ASP A 185 -14.02 11.80 3.23
C ASP A 185 -14.83 11.34 2.01
N GLY A 186 -14.40 10.27 1.36
CA GLY A 186 -15.07 9.67 0.22
C GLY A 186 -15.05 10.48 -1.07
N ALA A 187 -14.43 11.66 -1.11
CA ALA A 187 -14.38 12.45 -2.34
C ALA A 187 -13.41 11.87 -3.37
N VAL A 188 -13.78 12.01 -4.64
CA VAL A 188 -12.89 11.78 -5.79
C VAL A 188 -12.50 13.12 -6.36
N VAL A 189 -11.22 13.48 -6.32
CA VAL A 189 -10.70 14.74 -6.84
C VAL A 189 -9.76 14.48 -8.02
N VAL A 190 -9.84 15.35 -9.05
CA VAL A 190 -9.03 15.24 -10.27
C VAL A 190 -8.65 16.61 -10.81
N GLY A 191 -7.58 16.68 -11.57
CA GLY A 191 -7.18 17.87 -12.34
C GLY A 191 -6.06 18.68 -11.68
N ASN A 192 -5.63 19.74 -12.36
CA ASN A 192 -4.66 20.72 -11.88
C ASN A 192 -5.21 22.12 -12.16
N PRO A 193 -5.69 22.85 -11.11
CA PRO A 193 -5.83 22.40 -9.73
C PRO A 193 -6.90 21.32 -9.56
N ALA A 194 -6.74 20.47 -8.52
CA ALA A 194 -7.69 19.41 -8.23
C ALA A 194 -9.05 19.95 -7.76
N HIS A 195 -10.13 19.37 -8.29
CA HIS A 195 -11.50 19.68 -7.89
C HIS A 195 -12.31 18.39 -7.70
N ILE A 196 -13.36 18.45 -6.89
CA ILE A 196 -14.23 17.31 -6.62
C ILE A 196 -14.99 16.95 -7.92
N LYS A 197 -14.83 15.70 -8.37
CA LYS A 197 -15.51 15.13 -9.53
C LYS A 197 -16.73 14.31 -9.12
N SER A 198 -16.63 13.53 -8.05
CA SER A 198 -17.67 12.61 -7.60
C SER A 198 -17.38 12.13 -6.18
N GLU A 199 -18.27 11.30 -5.65
CA GLU A 199 -18.01 10.52 -4.45
C GLU A 199 -17.48 9.12 -4.80
N ASN A 200 -16.58 8.61 -3.98
CA ASN A 200 -16.09 7.24 -4.06
C ASN A 200 -17.14 6.30 -3.49
N LYS A 201 -17.77 5.52 -4.33
CA LYS A 201 -18.70 4.47 -3.94
C LYS A 201 -17.92 3.26 -3.41
N TRP A 202 -17.31 3.41 -2.24
CA TRP A 202 -16.72 2.27 -1.54
C TRP A 202 -17.84 1.34 -1.07
N VAL A 203 -17.96 0.18 -1.71
CA VAL A 203 -18.81 -0.91 -1.24
C VAL A 203 -17.98 -1.74 -0.24
N MET A 204 -18.34 -1.65 1.05
CA MET A 204 -17.80 -2.53 2.11
C MET A 204 -18.28 -3.97 1.92
#